data_7be56b839a1814666b40f126a34b1383
#
_entry.id   7be56b839a1814666b40f126a34b1383
#
_cell.length_a   1.000
_cell.length_b   1.000
_cell.length_c   1.000
_cell.angle_alpha   90.00
_cell.angle_beta   90.00
_cell.angle_gamma   90.00
#
_symmetry.space_group_name_H-M   'P 1'
#
loop_
_entity.id
_entity.type
_entity.pdbx_description
1 polymer ?
#
loop_
_entity_poly.entity_id
_entity_poly.type
_entity_poly.pdbx_seq_one_letter_code
_entity_poly.pdbx_strand_id
1 'polypeptide(L)'
;GCVEVLAGGGTEPTRIAMLSTGAMFGEVALLDRQPRTAAVRALVPTRLIRIDRSHVEELLLRADPVIQYLMRLLLARFRSTHDAAGLQQQSGARKALAADAVDTIDLHHAAVRTLSLAQDLSDAINLQQLELYYQPLIAFDQLTMVGFEALIRWNHPTLGLVSPAEFIPLAEKTG
;
A
#
# COMPACT_ATOMS: atom_id res chain seq x y z
N GLY A 1 32.03 2.87 -2.04
CA GLY A 1 31.77 3.82 -0.98
C GLY A 1 31.46 3.14 0.35
N CYS A 2 31.58 3.88 1.42
CA CYS A 2 31.24 3.44 2.77
C CYS A 2 30.60 4.61 3.51
N VAL A 3 29.47 4.36 4.14
CA VAL A 3 28.78 5.36 4.96
C VAL A 3 28.44 4.79 6.33
N GLU A 4 28.40 5.65 7.33
CA GLU A 4 27.89 5.30 8.66
C GLU A 4 26.52 5.91 8.91
N VAL A 5 25.67 5.18 9.62
CA VAL A 5 24.35 5.61 10.04
C VAL A 5 24.43 5.98 11.52
N LEU A 6 23.94 7.17 11.85
CA LEU A 6 24.07 7.79 13.15
C LEU A 6 22.68 8.07 13.72
N ALA A 7 22.38 7.55 14.91
CA ALA A 7 21.17 7.87 15.65
C ALA A 7 21.43 8.97 16.70
N GLY A 8 20.38 9.73 17.02
CA GLY A 8 20.39 10.76 18.04
C GLY A 8 20.71 12.14 17.48
N GLY A 9 19.97 13.14 17.99
CA GLY A 9 20.15 14.58 17.70
C GLY A 9 20.98 15.33 18.76
N GLY A 10 21.73 14.60 19.57
CA GLY A 10 22.56 15.18 20.65
C GLY A 10 23.96 15.56 20.20
N THR A 11 24.76 16.08 21.12
CA THR A 11 26.13 16.49 20.91
C THR A 11 27.08 15.37 20.48
N GLU A 12 26.71 14.11 20.76
CA GLU A 12 27.45 12.91 20.33
C GLU A 12 26.48 11.90 19.68
N PRO A 13 26.38 11.89 18.35
CA PRO A 13 25.58 10.92 17.65
C PRO A 13 26.17 9.51 17.75
N THR A 14 25.37 8.54 18.13
CA THR A 14 25.77 7.14 18.24
C THR A 14 25.71 6.45 16.88
N ARG A 15 26.80 5.79 16.48
CA ARG A 15 26.82 4.98 15.25
C ARG A 15 26.04 3.70 15.45
N ILE A 16 24.99 3.51 14.64
CA ILE A 16 24.10 2.34 14.67
C ILE A 16 24.40 1.32 13.57
N ALA A 17 24.97 1.76 12.45
CA ALA A 17 25.33 0.86 11.36
C ALA A 17 26.45 1.43 10.48
N MET A 18 27.14 0.54 9.77
CA MET A 18 27.99 0.85 8.63
C MET A 18 27.42 0.20 7.38
N LEU A 19 27.34 0.95 6.30
CA LEU A 19 26.78 0.49 5.03
C LEU A 19 27.84 0.61 3.93
N SER A 20 27.94 -0.43 3.12
CA SER A 20 28.89 -0.53 2.01
C SER A 20 28.16 -0.45 0.65
N THR A 21 28.91 -0.65 -0.42
CA THR A 21 28.40 -0.64 -1.80
C THR A 21 27.22 -1.60 -1.97
N GLY A 22 26.15 -1.14 -2.60
CA GLY A 22 24.93 -1.88 -2.82
C GLY A 22 23.87 -1.74 -1.71
N ALA A 23 24.24 -1.15 -0.56
CA ALA A 23 23.28 -0.92 0.50
C ALA A 23 22.36 0.29 0.19
N MET A 24 21.12 0.23 0.67
CA MET A 24 20.15 1.31 0.63
C MET A 24 19.95 1.90 2.03
N PHE A 25 19.65 3.19 2.10
CA PHE A 25 19.33 3.87 3.35
C PHE A 25 18.32 5.00 3.16
N GLY A 26 17.61 5.33 4.24
CA GLY A 26 16.61 6.38 4.25
C GLY A 26 15.27 5.94 3.62
N GLU A 27 15.10 4.64 3.40
CA GLU A 27 13.91 4.01 2.82
C GLU A 27 12.66 4.20 3.69
N VAL A 28 12.81 4.19 5.01
CA VAL A 28 11.70 4.34 5.95
C VAL A 28 10.99 5.68 5.73
N ALA A 29 11.75 6.79 5.73
CA ALA A 29 11.19 8.12 5.51
C ALA A 29 10.67 8.33 4.06
N LEU A 30 11.10 7.51 3.11
CA LEU A 30 10.61 7.51 1.74
C LEU A 30 9.20 6.90 1.66
N LEU A 31 8.97 5.83 2.44
CA LEU A 31 7.74 5.06 2.43
C LEU A 31 6.62 5.64 3.30
N ASP A 32 6.96 6.19 4.48
CA ASP A 32 5.97 6.61 5.49
C ASP A 32 5.79 8.13 5.62
N ARG A 33 6.47 8.91 4.78
CA ARG A 33 6.43 10.38 4.75
C ARG A 33 6.82 11.09 6.07
N GLN A 34 7.36 10.34 7.02
CA GLN A 34 7.78 10.87 8.32
C GLN A 34 9.23 11.41 8.28
N PRO A 35 9.64 12.22 9.26
CA PRO A 35 11.02 12.67 9.37
C PRO A 35 12.03 11.52 9.42
N ARG A 36 13.24 11.77 8.94
CA ARG A 36 14.32 10.78 8.99
C ARG A 36 14.68 10.42 10.42
N THR A 37 14.85 9.13 10.67
CA THR A 37 15.17 8.58 12.00
C THR A 37 16.64 8.62 12.33
N ALA A 38 17.52 8.80 11.32
CA ALA A 38 18.96 8.78 11.47
C ALA A 38 19.64 9.73 10.47
N ALA A 39 20.82 10.19 10.81
CA ALA A 39 21.72 10.88 9.90
C ALA A 39 22.65 9.86 9.22
N VAL A 40 23.14 10.20 8.02
CA VAL A 40 24.12 9.38 7.30
C VAL A 40 25.33 10.23 6.96
N ARG A 41 26.52 9.72 7.26
CA ARG A 41 27.79 10.39 7.01
C ARG A 41 28.70 9.50 6.16
N ALA A 42 29.22 10.04 5.06
CA ALA A 42 30.19 9.33 4.23
C ALA A 42 31.56 9.31 4.93
N LEU A 43 32.15 8.12 5.03
CA LEU A 43 33.49 7.93 5.60
C LEU A 43 34.60 8.05 4.53
N VAL A 44 34.22 7.79 3.27
CA VAL A 44 35.09 7.89 2.10
C VAL A 44 34.29 8.50 0.93
N PRO A 45 34.96 9.00 -0.13
CA PRO A 45 34.26 9.46 -1.33
C PRO A 45 33.27 8.41 -1.81
N THR A 46 31.98 8.76 -1.87
CA THR A 46 30.86 7.82 -2.10
C THR A 46 29.96 8.35 -3.20
N ARG A 47 29.68 7.50 -4.20
CA ARG A 47 28.66 7.77 -5.22
C ARG A 47 27.33 7.23 -4.73
N LEU A 48 26.28 8.04 -4.81
CA LEU A 48 24.91 7.69 -4.43
C LEU A 48 23.97 7.76 -5.65
N ILE A 49 23.01 6.85 -5.68
CA ILE A 49 21.88 6.91 -6.60
C ILE A 49 20.69 7.42 -5.78
N ARG A 50 20.13 8.55 -6.20
CA ARG A 50 18.94 9.12 -5.55
C ARG A 50 17.68 8.47 -6.08
N ILE A 51 16.84 8.00 -5.18
CA ILE A 51 15.49 7.53 -5.48
C ILE A 51 14.51 8.64 -5.07
N ASP A 52 13.74 9.13 -6.04
CA ASP A 52 12.78 10.19 -5.78
C ASP A 52 11.50 9.63 -5.15
N ARG A 53 10.98 10.36 -4.17
CA ARG A 53 9.77 9.98 -3.42
C ARG A 53 8.56 9.83 -4.33
N SER A 54 8.36 10.74 -5.29
CA SER A 54 7.22 10.71 -6.20
C SER A 54 7.10 9.39 -6.97
N HIS A 55 8.22 8.84 -7.41
CA HIS A 55 8.23 7.56 -8.12
C HIS A 55 7.80 6.40 -7.21
N VAL A 56 8.27 6.38 -5.97
CA VAL A 56 7.89 5.35 -5.00
C VAL A 56 6.42 5.50 -4.60
N GLU A 57 5.94 6.72 -4.40
CA GLU A 57 4.53 6.99 -4.09
C GLU A 57 3.61 6.51 -5.22
N GLU A 58 3.97 6.75 -6.48
CA GLU A 58 3.20 6.25 -7.62
C GLU A 58 3.13 4.73 -7.66
N LEU A 59 4.24 4.04 -7.40
CA LEU A 59 4.27 2.57 -7.32
C LEU A 59 3.41 2.05 -6.16
N LEU A 60 3.45 2.73 -5.01
CA LEU A 60 2.65 2.37 -3.85
C LEU A 60 1.16 2.55 -4.08
N LEU A 61 0.75 3.63 -4.74
CA LEU A 61 -0.66 3.88 -5.07
C LEU A 61 -1.24 2.82 -6.01
N ARG A 62 -0.40 2.18 -6.83
CA ARG A 62 -0.79 1.08 -7.73
C ARG A 62 -0.73 -0.29 -7.06
N ALA A 63 -0.16 -0.39 -5.87
CA ALA A 63 -0.07 -1.64 -5.14
C ALA A 63 -1.46 -2.05 -4.60
N ASP A 64 -1.62 -3.35 -4.39
CA ASP A 64 -2.83 -3.90 -3.75
C ASP A 64 -3.06 -3.26 -2.38
N PRO A 65 -4.32 -2.90 -2.01
CA PRO A 65 -4.65 -2.29 -0.71
C PRO A 65 -4.15 -3.09 0.49
N VAL A 66 -4.13 -4.41 0.39
CA VAL A 66 -3.59 -5.29 1.45
C VAL A 66 -2.10 -5.07 1.64
N ILE A 67 -1.34 -5.00 0.54
CA ILE A 67 0.11 -4.74 0.58
C ILE A 67 0.38 -3.35 1.16
N GLN A 68 -0.36 -2.34 0.72
CA GLN A 68 -0.24 -0.98 1.26
C GLN A 68 -0.50 -0.95 2.78
N TYR A 69 -1.56 -1.61 3.23
CA TYR A 69 -1.91 -1.69 4.65
C TYR A 69 -0.84 -2.40 5.48
N LEU A 70 -0.40 -3.59 5.05
CA LEU A 70 0.64 -4.36 5.74
C LEU A 70 1.95 -3.58 5.83
N MET A 71 2.34 -2.90 4.76
CA MET A 71 3.54 -2.08 4.75
C MET A 71 3.45 -0.92 5.74
N ARG A 72 2.32 -0.19 5.77
CA ARG A 72 2.11 0.88 6.76
C ARG A 72 2.15 0.35 8.19
N LEU A 73 1.53 -0.81 8.44
CA LEU A 73 1.54 -1.45 9.74
C LEU A 73 2.97 -1.83 10.19
N LEU A 74 3.78 -2.39 9.29
CA LEU A 74 5.17 -2.75 9.56
C LEU A 74 6.03 -1.52 9.82
N LEU A 75 5.87 -0.45 9.05
CA LEU A 75 6.58 0.81 9.26
C LEU A 75 6.23 1.47 10.60
N ALA A 76 4.94 1.46 10.98
CA ALA A 76 4.50 1.96 12.28
C ALA A 76 5.12 1.16 13.44
N ARG A 77 5.15 -0.17 13.34
CA ARG A 77 5.80 -1.03 14.35
C ARG A 77 7.30 -0.82 14.40
N PHE A 78 7.95 -0.69 13.24
CA PHE A 78 9.38 -0.40 13.16
C PHE A 78 9.72 0.91 13.90
N ARG A 79 8.95 2.00 13.65
CA ARG A 79 9.17 3.26 14.36
C ARG A 79 8.93 3.16 15.85
N SER A 80 7.85 2.51 16.29
CA SER A 80 7.56 2.37 17.72
C SER A 80 8.67 1.61 18.46
N THR A 81 9.30 0.63 17.81
CA THR A 81 10.44 -0.10 18.38
C THR A 81 11.69 0.78 18.44
N HIS A 82 11.94 1.60 17.42
CA HIS A 82 13.07 2.55 17.42
C HIS A 82 12.88 3.70 18.41
N ASP A 83 11.69 4.23 18.55
CA ASP A 83 11.36 5.29 19.51
C ASP A 83 11.49 4.78 20.97
N ALA A 84 11.09 3.53 21.22
CA ALA A 84 11.28 2.88 22.52
C ALA A 84 12.76 2.64 22.86
N ALA A 85 13.61 2.40 21.85
CA ALA A 85 15.06 2.22 22.03
C ALA A 85 15.82 3.54 22.13
N GLY A 86 15.24 4.65 21.70
CA GLY A 86 15.89 5.97 21.53
C GLY A 86 15.41 7.07 22.47
N LEU A 87 14.78 6.76 23.63
CA LEU A 87 14.43 7.71 24.72
C LEU A 87 14.09 9.16 24.27
N GLN A 88 12.82 9.50 24.50
CA GLN A 88 12.33 10.85 24.84
C GLN A 88 12.90 12.04 24.02
N GLN A 89 12.19 12.42 23.02
CA GLN A 89 11.88 13.83 22.70
C GLN A 89 11.15 13.92 21.36
N GLN A 90 9.84 14.23 21.39
CA GLN A 90 9.33 15.39 20.65
C GLN A 90 7.82 15.39 20.59
N SER A 91 7.24 16.42 21.20
CA SER A 91 5.80 16.73 21.22
C SER A 91 5.24 17.21 19.85
N GLY A 92 6.05 17.22 18.80
CA GLY A 92 5.64 17.63 17.44
C GLY A 92 5.00 16.53 16.60
N ALA A 93 5.24 15.27 16.94
CA ALA A 93 4.77 14.10 16.17
C ALA A 93 3.25 13.85 16.29
N ARG A 94 2.58 14.41 17.30
CA ARG A 94 1.14 14.18 17.54
C ARG A 94 0.21 14.76 16.47
N LYS A 95 0.63 15.81 15.77
CA LYS A 95 -0.24 16.47 14.77
C LYS A 95 -0.16 15.78 13.39
N ALA A 96 0.95 15.15 13.06
CA ALA A 96 1.09 14.33 11.84
C ALA A 96 0.32 13.00 11.95
N LEU A 97 0.30 12.39 13.15
CA LEU A 97 -0.43 11.15 13.44
C LEU A 97 -1.95 11.23 13.22
N ALA A 98 -2.55 12.41 13.32
CA ALA A 98 -4.01 12.55 13.17
C ALA A 98 -4.46 12.54 11.70
N ALA A 99 -3.66 13.06 10.77
CA ALA A 99 -3.96 13.03 9.33
C ALA A 99 -3.71 11.61 8.75
N ASP A 100 -2.61 10.97 9.17
CA ASP A 100 -2.29 9.59 8.76
C ASP A 100 -3.26 8.55 9.35
N ALA A 101 -3.95 8.87 10.45
CA ALA A 101 -4.90 7.96 11.09
C ALA A 101 -6.17 7.74 10.25
N VAL A 102 -6.68 8.77 9.59
CA VAL A 102 -7.87 8.65 8.72
C VAL A 102 -7.54 7.81 7.50
N ASP A 103 -6.44 8.13 6.81
CA ASP A 103 -5.97 7.35 5.65
C ASP A 103 -5.69 5.88 6.00
N THR A 104 -5.23 5.62 7.24
CA THR A 104 -4.94 4.26 7.72
C THR A 104 -6.21 3.47 8.01
N ILE A 105 -7.26 4.12 8.53
CA ILE A 105 -8.56 3.49 8.77
C ILE A 105 -9.23 3.10 7.44
N ASP A 106 -9.23 4.01 6.48
CA ASP A 106 -9.82 3.76 5.16
C ASP A 106 -9.06 2.64 4.43
N LEU A 107 -7.73 2.64 4.52
CA LEU A 107 -6.91 1.59 3.95
C LEU A 107 -7.10 0.24 4.66
N HIS A 108 -7.28 0.25 5.98
CA HIS A 108 -7.63 -0.96 6.73
C HIS A 108 -8.95 -1.55 6.25
N HIS A 109 -9.99 -0.72 6.16
CA HIS A 109 -11.31 -1.16 5.67
C HIS A 109 -11.23 -1.70 4.23
N ALA A 110 -10.49 -1.01 3.35
CA ALA A 110 -10.27 -1.47 1.97
C ALA A 110 -9.53 -2.82 1.93
N ALA A 111 -8.48 -2.99 2.75
CA ALA A 111 -7.73 -4.24 2.81
C ALA A 111 -8.58 -5.40 3.34
N VAL A 112 -9.33 -5.19 4.44
CA VAL A 112 -10.24 -6.19 5.00
C VAL A 112 -11.32 -6.56 3.98
N ARG A 113 -11.92 -5.57 3.31
CA ARG A 113 -12.91 -5.80 2.26
C ARG A 113 -12.33 -6.63 1.11
N THR A 114 -11.14 -6.29 0.63
CA THR A 114 -10.47 -7.04 -0.44
C THR A 114 -10.22 -8.49 -0.06
N LEU A 115 -9.73 -8.73 1.16
CA LEU A 115 -9.49 -10.09 1.67
C LEU A 115 -10.78 -10.90 1.82
N SER A 116 -11.84 -10.30 2.38
CA SER A 116 -13.14 -10.95 2.51
C SER A 116 -13.71 -11.30 1.13
N LEU A 117 -13.73 -10.35 0.20
CA LEU A 117 -14.25 -10.58 -1.15
C LEU A 117 -13.46 -11.66 -1.90
N ALA A 118 -12.12 -11.70 -1.74
CA ALA A 118 -11.31 -12.74 -2.38
C ALA A 118 -11.64 -14.15 -1.84
N GLN A 119 -11.92 -14.27 -0.54
CA GLN A 119 -12.33 -15.53 0.08
C GLN A 119 -13.75 -15.92 -0.35
N ASP A 120 -14.71 -14.99 -0.26
CA ASP A 120 -16.10 -15.24 -0.60
C ASP A 120 -16.30 -15.52 -2.09
N LEU A 121 -15.47 -14.96 -2.97
CA LEU A 121 -15.52 -15.18 -4.42
C LEU A 121 -15.25 -16.64 -4.79
N SER A 122 -14.34 -17.31 -4.07
CA SER A 122 -14.08 -18.74 -4.27
C SER A 122 -15.34 -19.59 -4.07
N ASP A 123 -16.20 -19.20 -3.15
CA ASP A 123 -17.43 -19.91 -2.86
C ASP A 123 -18.62 -19.43 -3.71
N ALA A 124 -18.54 -18.23 -4.27
CA ALA A 124 -19.63 -17.58 -4.99
C ALA A 124 -20.18 -18.39 -6.19
N ILE A 125 -19.30 -19.13 -6.88
CA ILE A 125 -19.67 -20.02 -7.99
C ILE A 125 -20.52 -21.17 -7.48
N ASN A 126 -20.08 -21.84 -6.42
CA ASN A 126 -20.76 -22.99 -5.84
C ASN A 126 -22.08 -22.59 -5.18
N LEU A 127 -22.16 -21.38 -4.64
CA LEU A 127 -23.33 -20.82 -3.97
C LEU A 127 -24.31 -20.11 -4.93
N GLN A 128 -24.05 -20.14 -6.24
CA GLN A 128 -24.87 -19.50 -7.27
C GLN A 128 -25.14 -18.01 -7.02
N GLN A 129 -24.13 -17.30 -6.54
CA GLN A 129 -24.19 -15.86 -6.27
C GLN A 129 -23.85 -15.01 -7.49
N LEU A 130 -23.31 -15.65 -8.55
CA LEU A 130 -22.91 -14.99 -9.79
C LEU A 130 -24.00 -15.18 -10.85
N GLU A 131 -24.42 -14.09 -11.44
CA GLU A 131 -25.46 -14.06 -12.50
C GLU A 131 -24.91 -13.34 -13.73
N LEU A 132 -25.34 -13.79 -14.91
CA LEU A 132 -25.05 -13.14 -16.18
C LEU A 132 -26.24 -12.32 -16.65
N TYR A 133 -26.02 -11.03 -16.83
CA TYR A 133 -26.95 -10.13 -17.49
C TYR A 133 -26.48 -9.90 -18.92
N TYR A 134 -27.41 -9.75 -19.85
CA TYR A 134 -27.12 -9.55 -21.26
C TYR A 134 -27.62 -8.18 -21.70
N GLN A 135 -26.70 -7.34 -22.17
CA GLN A 135 -27.02 -6.05 -22.74
C GLN A 135 -27.01 -6.15 -24.28
N PRO A 136 -28.11 -5.83 -24.97
CA PRO A 136 -28.15 -5.91 -26.43
C PRO A 136 -27.26 -4.82 -27.06
N LEU A 137 -26.51 -5.21 -28.07
CA LEU A 137 -25.74 -4.32 -28.92
C LEU A 137 -26.55 -4.04 -30.19
N ILE A 138 -26.85 -2.77 -30.43
CA ILE A 138 -27.63 -2.30 -31.57
C ILE A 138 -26.73 -1.60 -32.54
N ALA A 139 -26.74 -2.02 -33.81
CA ALA A 139 -26.10 -1.29 -34.91
C ALA A 139 -26.85 0.02 -35.15
N PHE A 140 -26.16 1.14 -35.07
CA PHE A 140 -26.78 2.45 -35.07
C PHE A 140 -27.34 2.85 -36.48
N ASP A 141 -26.72 2.34 -37.53
CA ASP A 141 -27.09 2.59 -38.91
C ASP A 141 -28.39 1.91 -39.36
N GLN A 142 -28.62 0.70 -38.89
CA GLN A 142 -29.76 -0.14 -39.25
C GLN A 142 -30.76 -0.40 -38.12
N LEU A 143 -30.47 0.07 -36.92
CA LEU A 143 -31.23 -0.19 -35.69
C LEU A 143 -31.52 -1.69 -35.48
N THR A 144 -30.62 -2.54 -35.95
CA THR A 144 -30.71 -4.00 -35.79
C THR A 144 -29.80 -4.46 -34.65
N MET A 145 -30.26 -5.48 -33.95
CA MET A 145 -29.47 -6.14 -32.90
C MET A 145 -28.37 -6.97 -33.54
N VAL A 146 -27.13 -6.67 -33.20
CA VAL A 146 -25.92 -7.32 -33.73
C VAL A 146 -25.25 -8.27 -32.76
N GLY A 147 -25.67 -8.24 -31.49
CA GLY A 147 -25.13 -9.13 -30.47
C GLY A 147 -25.57 -8.77 -29.06
N PHE A 148 -24.93 -9.38 -28.09
CA PHE A 148 -25.13 -9.10 -26.67
C PHE A 148 -23.76 -8.96 -25.99
N GLU A 149 -23.67 -8.06 -25.05
CA GLU A 149 -22.59 -8.02 -24.07
C GLU A 149 -23.03 -8.80 -22.83
N ALA A 150 -22.23 -9.78 -22.41
CA ALA A 150 -22.46 -10.52 -21.18
C ALA A 150 -21.81 -9.79 -20.01
N LEU A 151 -22.62 -9.36 -19.06
CA LEU A 151 -22.22 -8.58 -17.91
C LEU A 151 -22.45 -9.40 -16.64
N ILE A 152 -21.38 -9.81 -16.01
CA ILE A 152 -21.44 -10.57 -14.76
C ILE A 152 -21.89 -9.68 -13.60
N ARG A 153 -22.71 -10.21 -12.71
CA ARG A 153 -23.18 -9.58 -11.47
C ARG A 153 -22.96 -10.53 -10.30
N TRP A 154 -22.48 -10.00 -9.19
CA TRP A 154 -22.31 -10.76 -7.97
C TRP A 154 -23.28 -10.29 -6.90
N ASN A 155 -24.25 -11.13 -6.58
CA ASN A 155 -25.23 -10.92 -5.51
C ASN A 155 -24.68 -11.51 -4.22
N HIS A 156 -23.86 -10.73 -3.51
CA HIS A 156 -23.25 -11.17 -2.26
C HIS A 156 -24.30 -11.16 -1.12
N PRO A 157 -24.37 -12.20 -0.27
CA PRO A 157 -25.46 -12.35 0.72
C PRO A 157 -25.49 -11.26 1.79
N THR A 158 -24.34 -10.66 2.12
CA THR A 158 -24.24 -9.61 3.16
C THR A 158 -23.95 -8.23 2.59
N LEU A 159 -23.25 -8.14 1.45
CA LEU A 159 -22.83 -6.87 0.85
C LEU A 159 -23.80 -6.38 -0.24
N GLY A 160 -24.74 -7.22 -0.65
CA GLY A 160 -25.63 -6.94 -1.78
C GLY A 160 -24.90 -7.05 -3.11
N LEU A 161 -25.25 -6.20 -4.07
CA LEU A 161 -24.64 -6.22 -5.40
C LEU A 161 -23.19 -5.67 -5.35
N VAL A 162 -22.21 -6.55 -5.58
CA VAL A 162 -20.79 -6.19 -5.66
C VAL A 162 -20.46 -5.76 -7.08
N SER A 163 -19.71 -4.66 -7.22
CA SER A 163 -19.33 -4.11 -8.51
C SER A 163 -18.37 -5.04 -9.27
N PRO A 164 -18.57 -5.28 -10.58
CA PRO A 164 -17.63 -6.02 -11.42
C PRO A 164 -16.20 -5.44 -11.36
N ALA A 165 -16.07 -4.11 -11.29
CA ALA A 165 -14.78 -3.44 -11.18
C ALA A 165 -14.03 -3.78 -9.88
N GLU A 166 -14.73 -4.27 -8.85
CA GLU A 166 -14.15 -4.65 -7.57
C GLU A 166 -13.74 -6.14 -7.56
N PHE A 167 -14.58 -7.05 -8.09
CA PHE A 167 -14.31 -8.47 -7.95
C PHE A 167 -13.63 -9.12 -9.16
N ILE A 168 -13.78 -8.59 -10.39
CA ILE A 168 -13.10 -9.16 -11.57
C ILE A 168 -11.57 -9.16 -11.41
N PRO A 169 -10.92 -8.05 -10.95
CA PRO A 169 -9.49 -8.06 -10.70
C PRO A 169 -9.06 -9.06 -9.62
N LEU A 170 -9.93 -9.39 -8.66
CA LEU A 170 -9.68 -10.43 -7.66
C LEU A 170 -9.75 -11.82 -8.29
N ALA A 171 -10.78 -12.08 -9.09
CA ALA A 171 -10.93 -13.34 -9.83
C ALA A 171 -9.71 -13.64 -10.72
N GLU A 172 -9.23 -12.63 -11.46
CA GLU A 172 -8.06 -12.77 -12.34
C GLU A 172 -6.76 -13.07 -11.58
N LYS A 173 -6.64 -12.65 -10.33
CA LYS A 173 -5.47 -12.90 -9.48
C LYS A 173 -5.51 -14.25 -8.77
N THR A 174 -6.70 -14.73 -8.45
CA THR A 174 -6.88 -15.95 -7.65
C THR A 174 -7.07 -17.21 -8.51
N GLY A 175 -7.35 -17.09 -9.81
CA GLY A 175 -7.53 -18.18 -10.77
C GLY A 175 -8.96 -18.61 -10.89
#